data_6946c3d528442212640de82637d12e4a
#
_entry.id   6946c3d528442212640de82637d12e4a
#
_cell.length_a   1.000
_cell.length_b   1.000
_cell.length_c   1.000
_cell.angle_alpha   90.00
_cell.angle_beta   90.00
_cell.angle_gamma   90.00
#
_symmetry.space_group_name_H-M   'P 1'
#
loop_
_entity.id
_entity.type
_entity.pdbx_description
1 polymer ?
#
loop_
_entity_poly.entity_id
_entity_poly.type
_entity_poly.pdbx_seq_one_letter_code
_entity_poly.pdbx_strand_id
1 'polypeptide(L)'
;MRAQSRWFLPLMAATGVTMSLTAPLEVLFVREFWHSSTYIAVFMLSAAAGVIVIDVFGTRFVPRLDARVALVAGLCLFGVACIGMGVTPGGIPLMASRVLQGFGGGMVLGAGLQAAVRVDATAGDLTRSLGRFNAAFLFGGAVGSPGGLLVAGIIDGRAGYQVAFVVTGALAVVVAATLAAALPSMAAPPGMPPPRISLPRFDRTPGSGAALVLAMSGDFLRGGVLFTALPLAGAAREYSTITITMAIALMSGVEIVVLSLAYRFIRHTGVVAVLIASFALGMLCATLLALIPSATTYLVASALFGVSLAGATASLPVMVVAQVGESSAGLAKFRISAGIGLLAGSVGCAVLEAQIGIAALFALIAIVLLGSAQLAHIVGRRMAAT
;
A
#
# COMPACT_ATOMS: atom_id res chain seq x y z
N MET A 1 -26.55 -9.86 -15.26
CA MET A 1 -25.74 -8.99 -14.40
C MET A 1 -25.25 -9.67 -13.10
N ARG A 2 -26.06 -10.39 -12.29
CA ARG A 2 -25.58 -11.00 -11.02
C ARG A 2 -24.48 -12.05 -11.17
N ALA A 3 -24.43 -12.83 -12.25
CA ALA A 3 -23.40 -13.85 -12.46
C ALA A 3 -22.01 -13.28 -12.75
N GLN A 4 -21.91 -12.12 -13.39
CA GLN A 4 -20.65 -11.47 -13.76
C GLN A 4 -20.04 -10.67 -12.60
N SER A 5 -20.85 -10.20 -11.64
CA SER A 5 -20.37 -9.51 -10.45
C SER A 5 -19.64 -10.45 -9.47
N ARG A 6 -19.88 -11.76 -9.53
CA ARG A 6 -19.23 -12.76 -8.64
C ARG A 6 -17.70 -12.86 -8.86
N TRP A 7 -17.23 -12.56 -10.06
CA TRP A 7 -15.80 -12.60 -10.39
C TRP A 7 -15.04 -11.33 -10.00
N PHE A 8 -15.74 -10.24 -9.65
CA PHE A 8 -15.09 -8.97 -9.36
C PHE A 8 -14.11 -9.07 -8.17
N LEU A 9 -14.55 -9.56 -7.02
CA LEU A 9 -13.70 -9.64 -5.83
C LEU A 9 -12.50 -10.62 -5.99
N PRO A 10 -12.69 -11.86 -6.54
CA PRO A 10 -11.55 -12.72 -6.85
C PRO A 10 -10.52 -12.09 -7.80
N LEU A 11 -10.99 -11.35 -8.81
CA LEU A 11 -10.10 -10.67 -9.74
C LEU A 11 -9.39 -9.47 -9.09
N MET A 12 -10.03 -8.76 -8.16
CA MET A 12 -9.37 -7.72 -7.37
C MET A 12 -8.33 -8.31 -6.41
N ALA A 13 -8.58 -9.49 -5.84
CA ALA A 13 -7.57 -10.20 -5.07
C ALA A 13 -6.38 -10.62 -5.96
N ALA A 14 -6.63 -11.18 -7.14
CA ALA A 14 -5.58 -11.52 -8.10
C ALA A 14 -4.76 -10.28 -8.54
N THR A 15 -5.44 -9.15 -8.73
CA THR A 15 -4.78 -7.86 -8.99
C THR A 15 -3.90 -7.44 -7.82
N GLY A 16 -4.39 -7.57 -6.58
CA GLY A 16 -3.62 -7.31 -5.37
C GLY A 16 -2.38 -8.20 -5.25
N VAL A 17 -2.52 -9.52 -5.53
CA VAL A 17 -1.37 -10.44 -5.60
C VAL A 17 -0.33 -9.90 -6.57
N THR A 18 -0.75 -9.63 -7.80
CA THR A 18 0.14 -9.21 -8.89
C THR A 18 0.88 -7.93 -8.56
N MET A 19 0.18 -6.90 -8.07
CA MET A 19 0.79 -5.61 -7.78
C MET A 19 1.74 -5.65 -6.58
N SER A 20 1.51 -6.55 -5.64
CA SER A 20 2.33 -6.63 -4.43
C SER A 20 3.52 -7.58 -4.53
N LEU A 21 3.59 -8.42 -5.58
CA LEU A 21 4.73 -9.31 -5.80
C LEU A 21 6.06 -8.53 -5.84
N THR A 22 6.08 -7.34 -6.42
CA THR A 22 7.31 -6.55 -6.55
C THR A 22 7.62 -5.68 -5.35
N ALA A 23 6.65 -5.36 -4.48
CA ALA A 23 6.78 -4.33 -3.47
C ALA A 23 8.01 -4.50 -2.54
N PRO A 24 8.27 -5.67 -1.92
CA PRO A 24 9.47 -5.87 -1.11
C PRO A 24 10.74 -6.09 -1.95
N LEU A 25 10.60 -6.52 -3.22
CA LEU A 25 11.74 -6.78 -4.11
C LEU A 25 12.44 -5.50 -4.56
N GLU A 26 11.67 -4.45 -4.75
CA GLU A 26 12.14 -3.20 -5.35
C GLU A 26 13.26 -2.56 -4.55
N VAL A 27 13.11 -2.50 -3.24
CA VAL A 27 14.12 -1.93 -2.35
C VAL A 27 15.34 -2.84 -2.23
N LEU A 28 15.16 -4.15 -2.18
CA LEU A 28 16.27 -5.12 -2.13
C LEU A 28 17.06 -5.09 -3.43
N PHE A 29 16.36 -5.12 -4.58
CA PHE A 29 16.98 -5.05 -5.89
C PHE A 29 17.85 -3.81 -6.07
N VAL A 30 17.30 -2.63 -5.76
CA VAL A 30 18.05 -1.39 -5.95
C VAL A 30 19.22 -1.27 -4.99
N ARG A 31 19.07 -1.74 -3.74
CA ARG A 31 20.14 -1.71 -2.74
C ARG A 31 21.29 -2.66 -3.07
N GLU A 32 20.99 -3.84 -3.54
CA GLU A 32 21.99 -4.86 -3.84
C GLU A 32 22.90 -4.47 -5.01
N PHE A 33 22.34 -3.78 -6.03
CA PHE A 33 23.08 -3.47 -7.26
C PHE A 33 23.49 -2.01 -7.41
N TRP A 34 22.95 -1.12 -6.59
CA TRP A 34 23.30 0.31 -6.59
C TRP A 34 23.41 0.83 -5.15
N HIS A 35 24.64 0.95 -4.65
CA HIS A 35 24.91 1.35 -3.26
C HIS A 35 24.74 2.85 -2.99
N SER A 36 24.37 3.65 -3.98
CA SER A 36 24.14 5.10 -3.82
C SER A 36 22.76 5.37 -3.21
N SER A 37 22.71 6.03 -2.06
CA SER A 37 21.48 6.47 -1.41
C SER A 37 20.64 7.38 -2.32
N THR A 38 21.30 8.22 -3.13
CA THR A 38 20.62 9.08 -4.12
C THR A 38 19.93 8.24 -5.19
N TYR A 39 20.59 7.19 -5.70
CA TYR A 39 20.00 6.31 -6.71
C TYR A 39 18.81 5.55 -6.14
N ILE A 40 18.92 5.04 -4.90
CA ILE A 40 17.82 4.37 -4.19
C ILE A 40 16.63 5.34 -4.04
N ALA A 41 16.90 6.57 -3.59
CA ALA A 41 15.85 7.58 -3.44
C ALA A 41 15.14 7.89 -4.77
N VAL A 42 15.91 8.13 -5.85
CA VAL A 42 15.35 8.43 -7.17
C VAL A 42 14.54 7.24 -7.70
N PHE A 43 15.01 6.03 -7.53
CA PHE A 43 14.28 4.83 -7.92
C PHE A 43 12.95 4.70 -7.18
N MET A 44 12.94 4.87 -5.85
CA MET A 44 11.72 4.79 -5.05
C MET A 44 10.75 5.94 -5.38
N LEU A 45 11.26 7.17 -5.57
CA LEU A 45 10.46 8.33 -5.96
C LEU A 45 9.89 8.23 -7.38
N SER A 46 10.54 7.48 -8.28
CA SER A 46 10.08 7.34 -9.66
C SER A 46 8.68 6.73 -9.76
N ALA A 47 8.38 5.71 -8.94
CA ALA A 47 7.02 5.15 -8.88
C ALA A 47 6.01 6.18 -8.38
N ALA A 48 6.39 6.95 -7.36
CA ALA A 48 5.56 8.01 -6.81
C ALA A 48 5.21 9.07 -7.86
N ALA A 49 6.18 9.47 -8.67
CA ALA A 49 5.94 10.41 -9.77
C ALA A 49 4.87 9.85 -10.73
N GLY A 50 4.93 8.56 -11.08
CA GLY A 50 3.92 7.91 -11.89
C GLY A 50 2.52 7.93 -11.27
N VAL A 51 2.41 7.61 -9.98
CA VAL A 51 1.14 7.65 -9.23
C VAL A 51 0.60 9.08 -9.15
N ILE A 52 1.43 10.07 -8.83
CA ILE A 52 1.02 11.47 -8.75
C ILE A 52 0.50 11.97 -10.11
N VAL A 53 1.18 11.64 -11.20
CA VAL A 53 0.75 12.00 -12.54
C VAL A 53 -0.67 11.46 -12.82
N ILE A 54 -0.93 10.19 -12.51
CA ILE A 54 -2.27 9.63 -12.75
C ILE A 54 -3.30 10.17 -11.77
N ASP A 55 -2.95 10.46 -10.52
CA ASP A 55 -3.88 11.02 -9.55
C ASP A 55 -4.26 12.48 -9.89
N VAL A 56 -3.32 13.28 -10.40
CA VAL A 56 -3.58 14.67 -10.79
C VAL A 56 -4.27 14.77 -12.14
N PHE A 57 -3.73 14.09 -13.15
CA PHE A 57 -4.25 14.20 -14.53
C PHE A 57 -5.32 13.15 -14.84
N GLY A 58 -5.20 11.96 -14.28
CA GLY A 58 -6.13 10.86 -14.48
C GLY A 58 -7.52 11.14 -13.92
N THR A 59 -7.67 12.02 -12.91
CA THR A 59 -8.97 12.48 -12.42
C THR A 59 -9.85 13.10 -13.52
N ARG A 60 -9.25 13.55 -14.60
CA ARG A 60 -9.98 14.07 -15.77
C ARG A 60 -10.46 12.98 -16.73
N PHE A 61 -9.66 11.93 -16.90
CA PHE A 61 -9.84 10.93 -17.97
C PHE A 61 -10.41 9.63 -17.43
N VAL A 62 -9.85 9.11 -16.33
CA VAL A 62 -10.22 7.80 -15.77
C VAL A 62 -11.72 7.69 -15.44
N PRO A 63 -12.39 8.69 -14.84
CA PRO A 63 -13.83 8.60 -14.57
C PRO A 63 -14.71 8.53 -15.82
N ARG A 64 -14.21 8.97 -16.96
CA ARG A 64 -14.92 8.93 -18.24
C ARG A 64 -14.70 7.64 -19.01
N LEU A 65 -13.66 6.90 -18.67
CA LEU A 65 -13.41 5.60 -19.24
C LEU A 65 -14.36 4.57 -18.66
N ASP A 66 -14.62 3.54 -19.42
CA ASP A 66 -15.14 2.31 -18.88
C ASP A 66 -14.15 1.80 -17.81
N ALA A 67 -14.64 1.55 -16.59
CA ALA A 67 -13.77 1.13 -15.48
C ALA A 67 -13.05 -0.19 -15.76
N ARG A 68 -13.67 -1.12 -16.54
CA ARG A 68 -13.00 -2.32 -17.02
C ARG A 68 -11.82 -1.99 -17.93
N VAL A 69 -12.02 -1.10 -18.91
CA VAL A 69 -10.97 -0.68 -19.85
C VAL A 69 -9.82 -0.03 -19.09
N ALA A 70 -10.13 0.85 -18.13
CA ALA A 70 -9.12 1.50 -17.32
C ALA A 70 -8.32 0.51 -16.43
N LEU A 71 -8.99 -0.49 -15.83
CA LEU A 71 -8.34 -1.56 -15.06
C LEU A 71 -7.39 -2.39 -15.93
N VAL A 72 -7.88 -2.82 -17.10
CA VAL A 72 -7.09 -3.62 -18.05
C VAL A 72 -5.89 -2.84 -18.54
N ALA A 73 -6.08 -1.60 -18.98
CA ALA A 73 -4.98 -0.74 -19.45
C ALA A 73 -3.95 -0.48 -18.35
N GLY A 74 -4.40 -0.19 -17.12
CA GLY A 74 -3.51 0.01 -15.98
C GLY A 74 -2.68 -1.23 -15.66
N LEU A 75 -3.28 -2.42 -15.65
CA LEU A 75 -2.56 -3.69 -15.45
C LEU A 75 -1.59 -4.02 -16.59
N CYS A 76 -1.97 -3.77 -17.83
CA CYS A 76 -1.07 -3.94 -18.95
C CYS A 76 0.15 -3.01 -18.85
N LEU A 77 -0.07 -1.73 -18.50
CA LEU A 77 1.02 -0.78 -18.28
C LEU A 77 1.92 -1.22 -17.12
N PHE A 78 1.33 -1.64 -16.00
CA PHE A 78 2.06 -2.19 -14.86
C PHE A 78 2.87 -3.42 -15.27
N GLY A 79 2.28 -4.34 -16.04
CA GLY A 79 2.94 -5.55 -16.52
C GLY A 79 4.11 -5.25 -17.44
N VAL A 80 3.93 -4.39 -18.43
CA VAL A 80 5.00 -3.94 -19.35
C VAL A 80 6.13 -3.28 -18.56
N ALA A 81 5.81 -2.46 -17.58
CA ALA A 81 6.78 -1.82 -16.71
C ALA A 81 7.60 -2.83 -15.89
N CYS A 82 6.93 -3.84 -15.32
CA CYS A 82 7.62 -4.91 -14.59
C CYS A 82 8.54 -5.71 -15.51
N ILE A 83 8.09 -6.09 -16.71
CA ILE A 83 8.95 -6.73 -17.70
C ILE A 83 10.14 -5.82 -18.04
N GLY A 84 9.89 -4.53 -18.27
CA GLY A 84 10.93 -3.54 -18.50
C GLY A 84 11.98 -3.49 -17.39
N MET A 85 11.57 -3.53 -16.12
CA MET A 85 12.51 -3.60 -14.98
C MET A 85 13.31 -4.91 -14.97
N GLY A 86 12.70 -6.03 -15.37
CA GLY A 86 13.36 -7.33 -15.41
C GLY A 86 14.41 -7.45 -16.51
N VAL A 87 14.25 -6.75 -17.64
CA VAL A 87 15.17 -6.87 -18.79
C VAL A 87 16.20 -5.74 -18.89
N THR A 88 16.00 -4.62 -18.18
CA THR A 88 16.90 -3.48 -18.25
C THR A 88 18.14 -3.62 -17.37
N PRO A 89 19.31 -3.21 -17.87
CA PRO A 89 20.55 -3.26 -17.07
C PRO A 89 20.64 -2.18 -15.98
N GLY A 90 19.80 -1.14 -16.03
CA GLY A 90 19.83 -0.01 -15.08
C GLY A 90 19.67 1.35 -15.76
N GLY A 91 20.00 2.42 -15.04
CA GLY A 91 19.99 3.79 -15.55
C GLY A 91 18.58 4.32 -15.87
N ILE A 92 18.52 5.20 -16.86
CA ILE A 92 17.26 5.87 -17.29
C ILE A 92 16.15 4.89 -17.67
N PRO A 93 16.39 3.80 -18.43
CA PRO A 93 15.34 2.84 -18.77
C PRO A 93 14.70 2.17 -17.55
N LEU A 94 15.49 1.87 -16.51
CA LEU A 94 14.97 1.32 -15.26
C LEU A 94 14.07 2.34 -14.53
N MET A 95 14.49 3.61 -14.46
CA MET A 95 13.70 4.69 -13.85
C MET A 95 12.41 4.95 -14.64
N ALA A 96 12.47 4.93 -15.98
CA ALA A 96 11.29 5.08 -16.84
C ALA A 96 10.30 3.93 -16.63
N SER A 97 10.78 2.69 -16.54
CA SER A 97 9.95 1.53 -16.22
C SER A 97 9.30 1.68 -14.85
N ARG A 98 10.03 2.22 -13.88
CA ARG A 98 9.51 2.45 -12.53
C ARG A 98 8.42 3.54 -12.49
N VAL A 99 8.59 4.65 -13.24
CA VAL A 99 7.53 5.66 -13.42
C VAL A 99 6.29 5.05 -14.06
N LEU A 100 6.47 4.25 -15.12
CA LEU A 100 5.38 3.58 -15.82
C LEU A 100 4.65 2.57 -14.92
N GLN A 101 5.37 1.86 -14.05
CA GLN A 101 4.80 0.96 -13.06
C GLN A 101 3.90 1.73 -12.07
N GLY A 102 4.38 2.87 -11.54
CA GLY A 102 3.60 3.73 -10.67
C GLY A 102 2.35 4.28 -11.37
N PHE A 103 2.48 4.71 -12.62
CA PHE A 103 1.36 5.17 -13.43
C PHE A 103 0.30 4.07 -13.61
N GLY A 104 0.71 2.86 -14.02
CA GLY A 104 -0.16 1.70 -14.15
C GLY A 104 -0.85 1.33 -12.83
N GLY A 105 -0.09 1.30 -11.73
CA GLY A 105 -0.60 1.01 -10.38
C GLY A 105 -1.65 2.02 -9.90
N GLY A 106 -1.38 3.31 -10.05
CA GLY A 106 -2.34 4.38 -9.72
C GLY A 106 -3.63 4.28 -10.54
N MET A 107 -3.49 3.97 -11.84
CA MET A 107 -4.64 3.77 -12.72
C MET A 107 -5.49 2.55 -12.29
N VAL A 108 -4.87 1.44 -11.92
CA VAL A 108 -5.57 0.24 -11.40
C VAL A 108 -6.33 0.55 -10.12
N LEU A 109 -5.71 1.22 -9.16
CA LEU A 109 -6.36 1.57 -7.89
C LEU A 109 -7.55 2.51 -8.11
N GLY A 110 -7.37 3.55 -8.92
CA GLY A 110 -8.45 4.49 -9.26
C GLY A 110 -9.61 3.84 -9.99
N ALA A 111 -9.33 3.02 -10.99
CA ALA A 111 -10.34 2.29 -11.76
C ALA A 111 -11.01 1.18 -10.94
N GLY A 112 -10.26 0.51 -10.06
CA GLY A 112 -10.78 -0.52 -9.15
C GLY A 112 -11.83 0.01 -8.19
N LEU A 113 -11.57 1.18 -7.60
CA LEU A 113 -12.53 1.87 -6.74
C LEU A 113 -13.81 2.27 -7.51
N GLN A 114 -13.65 2.78 -8.75
CA GLN A 114 -14.80 3.10 -9.61
C GLN A 114 -15.60 1.86 -9.99
N ALA A 115 -14.91 0.76 -10.31
CA ALA A 115 -15.55 -0.50 -10.62
C ALA A 115 -16.34 -1.04 -9.40
N ALA A 116 -15.78 -0.96 -8.19
CA ALA A 116 -16.46 -1.36 -6.96
C ALA A 116 -17.77 -0.60 -6.75
N VAL A 117 -17.74 0.73 -6.96
CA VAL A 117 -18.94 1.58 -6.88
C VAL A 117 -19.97 1.20 -7.95
N ARG A 118 -19.53 0.94 -9.19
CA ARG A 118 -20.44 0.65 -10.32
C ARG A 118 -21.03 -0.75 -10.28
N VAL A 119 -20.28 -1.74 -9.78
CA VAL A 119 -20.76 -3.13 -9.64
C VAL A 119 -21.90 -3.22 -8.61
N ASP A 120 -21.80 -2.49 -7.50
CA ASP A 120 -22.75 -2.53 -6.40
C ASP A 120 -23.74 -1.34 -6.39
N ALA A 121 -23.80 -0.54 -7.46
CA ALA A 121 -24.67 0.65 -7.55
C ALA A 121 -26.16 0.36 -7.24
N THR A 122 -26.59 -0.92 -7.32
CA THR A 122 -27.93 -1.38 -6.96
C THR A 122 -28.10 -1.73 -5.48
N ALA A 123 -27.01 -1.80 -4.70
CA ALA A 123 -27.05 -2.30 -3.32
C ALA A 123 -27.17 -1.20 -2.25
N GLY A 124 -27.11 0.09 -2.64
CA GLY A 124 -27.34 1.23 -1.73
C GLY A 124 -26.28 1.47 -0.64
N ASP A 125 -25.26 0.61 -0.53
CA ASP A 125 -24.24 0.70 0.51
C ASP A 125 -22.82 0.83 -0.10
N LEU A 126 -22.45 2.07 -0.41
CA LEU A 126 -21.14 2.44 -0.95
C LEU A 126 -19.99 2.00 -0.02
N THR A 127 -20.16 2.18 1.28
CA THR A 127 -19.14 1.84 2.28
C THR A 127 -18.84 0.35 2.26
N ARG A 128 -19.86 -0.48 2.14
CA ARG A 128 -19.72 -1.94 2.07
C ARG A 128 -18.99 -2.39 0.80
N SER A 129 -19.31 -1.79 -0.35
CA SER A 129 -18.68 -2.12 -1.64
C SER A 129 -17.21 -1.77 -1.65
N LEU A 130 -16.86 -0.56 -1.18
CA LEU A 130 -15.46 -0.12 -1.04
C LEU A 130 -14.70 -0.97 -0.01
N GLY A 131 -15.34 -1.33 1.11
CA GLY A 131 -14.77 -2.22 2.12
C GLY A 131 -14.43 -3.60 1.56
N ARG A 132 -15.34 -4.21 0.79
CA ARG A 132 -15.11 -5.50 0.12
C ARG A 132 -14.00 -5.45 -0.92
N PHE A 133 -13.96 -4.39 -1.73
CA PHE A 133 -12.89 -4.17 -2.70
C PHE A 133 -11.54 -4.09 -1.98
N ASN A 134 -11.43 -3.24 -0.96
CA ASN A 134 -10.19 -3.07 -0.19
C ASN A 134 -9.78 -4.39 0.48
N ALA A 135 -10.71 -5.12 1.08
CA ALA A 135 -10.41 -6.41 1.71
C ALA A 135 -9.86 -7.43 0.69
N ALA A 136 -10.48 -7.54 -0.48
CA ALA A 136 -10.02 -8.45 -1.54
C ALA A 136 -8.62 -8.04 -2.05
N PHE A 137 -8.42 -6.75 -2.31
CA PHE A 137 -7.15 -6.22 -2.80
C PHE A 137 -6.02 -6.40 -1.78
N LEU A 138 -6.27 -6.09 -0.51
CA LEU A 138 -5.30 -6.26 0.59
C LEU A 138 -4.99 -7.74 0.86
N PHE A 139 -6.01 -8.61 0.78
CA PHE A 139 -5.79 -10.06 0.86
C PHE A 139 -4.83 -10.53 -0.23
N GLY A 140 -5.07 -10.10 -1.47
CA GLY A 140 -4.15 -10.36 -2.58
C GLY A 140 -2.74 -9.82 -2.30
N GLY A 141 -2.64 -8.60 -1.79
CA GLY A 141 -1.38 -7.98 -1.44
C GLY A 141 -0.57 -8.75 -0.40
N ALA A 142 -1.25 -9.29 0.59
CA ALA A 142 -0.61 -10.08 1.64
C ALA A 142 -0.07 -11.43 1.14
N VAL A 143 -0.68 -12.01 0.12
CA VAL A 143 -0.17 -13.23 -0.54
C VAL A 143 0.93 -12.88 -1.54
N GLY A 144 0.78 -11.79 -2.28
CA GLY A 144 1.72 -11.36 -3.32
C GLY A 144 3.09 -10.98 -2.76
N SER A 145 3.14 -10.18 -1.70
CA SER A 145 4.40 -9.67 -1.14
C SER A 145 5.41 -10.77 -0.77
N PRO A 146 5.06 -11.82 0.00
CA PRO A 146 5.98 -12.93 0.24
C PRO A 146 6.22 -13.78 -1.02
N GLY A 147 5.21 -13.92 -1.89
CA GLY A 147 5.33 -14.69 -3.13
C GLY A 147 6.42 -14.16 -4.07
N GLY A 148 6.56 -12.85 -4.17
CA GLY A 148 7.62 -12.23 -4.97
C GLY A 148 9.02 -12.58 -4.49
N LEU A 149 9.25 -12.54 -3.18
CA LEU A 149 10.53 -12.93 -2.59
C LEU A 149 10.86 -14.40 -2.82
N LEU A 150 9.84 -15.29 -2.73
CA LEU A 150 10.04 -16.71 -3.05
C LEU A 150 10.48 -16.89 -4.50
N VAL A 151 9.84 -16.21 -5.45
CA VAL A 151 10.23 -16.28 -6.88
C VAL A 151 11.65 -15.75 -7.08
N ALA A 152 12.00 -14.62 -6.46
CA ALA A 152 13.36 -14.06 -6.54
C ALA A 152 14.41 -14.98 -5.92
N GLY A 153 14.07 -15.74 -4.88
CA GLY A 153 14.97 -16.67 -4.18
C GLY A 153 15.17 -18.01 -4.90
N ILE A 154 14.48 -18.28 -6.02
CA ILE A 154 14.69 -19.52 -6.80
C ILE A 154 16.05 -19.48 -7.53
N ILE A 155 16.49 -18.29 -7.93
CA ILE A 155 17.73 -18.05 -8.66
C ILE A 155 18.54 -17.01 -7.87
N ASP A 156 19.80 -17.32 -7.63
CA ASP A 156 20.66 -16.40 -6.86
C ASP A 156 20.99 -15.11 -7.63
N GLY A 157 21.16 -14.03 -6.88
CA GLY A 157 21.63 -12.76 -7.37
C GLY A 157 20.65 -12.02 -8.27
N ARG A 158 21.17 -11.20 -9.18
CA ARG A 158 20.38 -10.30 -10.03
C ARG A 158 19.34 -11.02 -10.89
N ALA A 159 19.69 -12.21 -11.40
CA ALA A 159 18.79 -12.98 -12.25
C ALA A 159 17.49 -13.36 -11.54
N GLY A 160 17.54 -13.67 -10.25
CA GLY A 160 16.34 -13.97 -9.46
C GLY A 160 15.37 -12.79 -9.38
N TYR A 161 15.86 -11.58 -9.12
CA TYR A 161 15.03 -10.37 -9.15
C TYR A 161 14.46 -10.10 -10.55
N GLN A 162 15.28 -10.23 -11.58
CA GLN A 162 14.85 -10.04 -12.96
C GLN A 162 13.74 -11.01 -13.35
N VAL A 163 13.88 -12.30 -13.01
CA VAL A 163 12.84 -13.31 -13.22
C VAL A 163 11.57 -12.96 -12.45
N ALA A 164 11.68 -12.54 -11.19
CA ALA A 164 10.51 -12.15 -10.40
C ALA A 164 9.77 -10.95 -11.02
N PHE A 165 10.47 -9.95 -11.54
CA PHE A 165 9.85 -8.83 -12.26
C PHE A 165 9.16 -9.30 -13.56
N VAL A 166 9.80 -10.14 -14.36
CA VAL A 166 9.22 -10.68 -15.61
C VAL A 166 7.99 -11.53 -15.30
N VAL A 167 8.06 -12.42 -14.31
CA VAL A 167 6.93 -13.26 -13.87
C VAL A 167 5.76 -12.38 -13.40
N THR A 168 6.05 -11.35 -12.62
CA THR A 168 5.01 -10.40 -12.19
C THR A 168 4.36 -9.69 -13.37
N GLY A 169 5.18 -9.26 -14.35
CA GLY A 169 4.68 -8.61 -15.55
C GLY A 169 3.81 -9.54 -16.41
N ALA A 170 4.23 -10.79 -16.58
CA ALA A 170 3.45 -11.79 -17.29
C ALA A 170 2.12 -12.08 -16.57
N LEU A 171 2.15 -12.23 -15.24
CA LEU A 171 0.95 -12.43 -14.44
C LEU A 171 0.00 -11.23 -14.54
N ALA A 172 0.51 -10.00 -14.55
CA ALA A 172 -0.30 -8.79 -14.74
C ALA A 172 -1.05 -8.81 -16.07
N VAL A 173 -0.39 -9.23 -17.16
CA VAL A 173 -1.03 -9.36 -18.47
C VAL A 173 -2.11 -10.47 -18.47
N VAL A 174 -1.84 -11.61 -17.81
CA VAL A 174 -2.82 -12.70 -17.69
C VAL A 174 -4.05 -12.24 -16.90
N VAL A 175 -3.83 -11.54 -15.76
CA VAL A 175 -4.94 -10.99 -14.95
C VAL A 175 -5.68 -9.93 -15.75
N ALA A 176 -5.01 -9.07 -16.49
CA ALA A 176 -5.64 -8.08 -17.38
C ALA A 176 -6.53 -8.73 -18.45
N ALA A 177 -6.04 -9.77 -19.10
CA ALA A 177 -6.81 -10.55 -20.09
C ALA A 177 -8.05 -11.20 -19.44
N THR A 178 -7.88 -11.77 -18.24
CA THR A 178 -8.99 -12.39 -17.50
C THR A 178 -10.04 -11.35 -17.07
N LEU A 179 -9.60 -10.16 -16.63
CA LEU A 179 -10.49 -9.03 -16.33
C LEU A 179 -11.27 -8.58 -17.57
N ALA A 180 -10.59 -8.48 -18.71
CA ALA A 180 -11.22 -8.12 -19.98
C ALA A 180 -12.30 -9.13 -20.42
N ALA A 181 -12.07 -10.42 -20.16
CA ALA A 181 -12.99 -11.49 -20.53
C ALA A 181 -14.15 -11.67 -19.54
N ALA A 182 -13.88 -11.54 -18.23
CA ALA A 182 -14.83 -11.92 -17.19
C ALA A 182 -15.73 -10.78 -16.68
N LEU A 183 -15.24 -9.52 -16.74
CA LEU A 183 -16.01 -8.38 -16.26
C LEU A 183 -16.86 -7.76 -17.37
N PRO A 184 -18.11 -7.32 -17.06
CA PRO A 184 -18.93 -6.57 -17.99
C PRO A 184 -18.35 -5.17 -18.23
N SER A 185 -18.79 -4.52 -19.30
CA SER A 185 -18.57 -3.08 -19.51
C SER A 185 -19.17 -2.30 -18.33
N MET A 186 -18.39 -1.40 -17.78
CA MET A 186 -18.75 -0.54 -16.66
C MET A 186 -18.56 0.93 -17.07
N ALA A 187 -19.34 1.36 -18.08
CA ALA A 187 -19.31 2.70 -18.60
C ALA A 187 -19.66 3.76 -17.54
N ALA A 188 -19.17 4.97 -17.72
CA ALA A 188 -19.53 6.11 -16.88
C ALA A 188 -21.03 6.42 -17.03
N PRO A 189 -21.73 6.83 -15.96
CA PRO A 189 -23.11 7.31 -16.06
C PRO A 189 -23.19 8.49 -17.04
N PRO A 190 -24.20 8.50 -17.93
CA PRO A 190 -24.41 9.63 -18.84
C PRO A 190 -24.70 10.91 -18.05
N GLY A 191 -24.15 12.05 -18.51
CA GLY A 191 -24.40 13.34 -17.86
C GLY A 191 -23.46 13.70 -16.71
N MET A 192 -22.40 12.96 -16.48
CA MET A 192 -21.38 13.36 -15.49
C MET A 192 -20.76 14.71 -15.89
N PRO A 193 -20.82 15.75 -15.02
CA PRO A 193 -20.17 17.01 -15.31
C PRO A 193 -18.66 16.83 -15.49
N PRO A 194 -18.00 17.66 -16.32
CA PRO A 194 -16.57 17.57 -16.48
C PRO A 194 -15.88 17.72 -15.13
N PRO A 195 -14.95 16.81 -14.76
CA PRO A 195 -14.24 16.91 -13.51
C PRO A 195 -13.46 18.22 -13.50
N ARG A 196 -13.79 19.11 -12.61
CA ARG A 196 -12.96 20.28 -12.34
C ARG A 196 -11.73 19.78 -11.60
N ILE A 197 -10.53 20.05 -12.11
CA ILE A 197 -9.32 19.88 -11.31
C ILE A 197 -9.40 20.93 -10.22
N SER A 198 -9.91 20.56 -9.08
CA SER A 198 -9.65 21.27 -7.86
C SER A 198 -8.65 20.42 -7.10
N LEU A 199 -7.42 20.90 -6.97
CA LEU A 199 -6.55 20.41 -5.91
C LEU A 199 -7.38 20.52 -4.63
N PRO A 200 -7.44 19.43 -3.82
CA PRO A 200 -8.21 19.46 -2.59
C PRO A 200 -7.70 20.63 -1.75
N ARG A 201 -8.54 21.64 -1.57
CA ARG A 201 -8.23 22.73 -0.63
C ARG A 201 -8.20 22.11 0.74
N PHE A 202 -7.06 22.17 1.40
CA PHE A 202 -6.95 21.80 2.81
C PHE A 202 -7.65 22.89 3.61
N ASP A 203 -8.94 22.72 3.86
CA ASP A 203 -9.69 23.63 4.73
C ASP A 203 -9.08 23.55 6.13
N ARG A 204 -8.91 24.71 6.73
CA ARG A 204 -8.37 24.86 8.09
C ARG A 204 -9.40 24.52 9.18
N THR A 205 -10.20 23.49 8.99
CA THR A 205 -11.08 23.01 10.06
C THR A 205 -10.21 22.49 11.21
N PRO A 206 -10.42 23.00 12.43
CA PRO A 206 -9.64 22.55 13.59
C PRO A 206 -9.73 21.02 13.74
N GLY A 207 -8.61 20.34 13.83
CA GLY A 207 -8.53 18.88 13.96
C GLY A 207 -8.32 18.09 12.65
N SER A 208 -8.74 18.63 11.48
CA SER A 208 -8.59 17.92 10.20
C SER A 208 -7.13 17.65 9.83
N GLY A 209 -6.23 18.60 10.09
CA GLY A 209 -4.80 18.42 9.83
C GLY A 209 -4.18 17.29 10.65
N ALA A 210 -4.52 17.19 11.94
CA ALA A 210 -4.04 16.10 12.81
C ALA A 210 -4.54 14.72 12.36
N ALA A 211 -5.80 14.63 11.94
CA ALA A 211 -6.39 13.40 11.41
C ALA A 211 -5.71 12.96 10.08
N LEU A 212 -5.36 13.92 9.22
CA LEU A 212 -4.63 13.63 7.98
C LEU A 212 -3.18 13.18 8.24
N VAL A 213 -2.50 13.75 9.24
CA VAL A 213 -1.17 13.28 9.67
C VAL A 213 -1.26 11.85 10.22
N LEU A 214 -2.31 11.52 10.97
CA LEU A 214 -2.54 10.13 11.40
C LEU A 214 -2.79 9.18 10.23
N ALA A 215 -3.51 9.61 9.19
CA ALA A 215 -3.66 8.82 7.96
C ALA A 215 -2.29 8.55 7.31
N MET A 216 -1.40 9.55 7.26
CA MET A 216 -0.02 9.36 6.78
C MET A 216 0.72 8.32 7.63
N SER A 217 0.56 8.33 8.95
CA SER A 217 1.25 7.40 9.86
C SER A 217 0.84 5.93 9.64
N GLY A 218 -0.42 5.67 9.30
CA GLY A 218 -0.89 4.31 9.02
C GLY A 218 -0.26 3.72 7.75
N ASP A 219 -0.26 4.45 6.66
CA ASP A 219 0.35 3.99 5.41
C ASP A 219 1.88 4.10 5.42
N PHE A 220 2.47 4.94 6.29
CA PHE A 220 3.90 4.88 6.62
C PHE A 220 4.27 3.51 7.18
N LEU A 221 3.47 2.89 8.05
CA LEU A 221 3.70 1.52 8.52
C LEU A 221 3.73 0.52 7.35
N ARG A 222 2.84 0.65 6.41
CA ARG A 222 2.79 -0.25 5.24
C ARG A 222 3.97 -0.03 4.30
N GLY A 223 4.20 1.18 3.84
CA GLY A 223 5.29 1.51 2.92
C GLY A 223 6.66 1.41 3.57
N GLY A 224 6.79 2.00 4.76
CA GLY A 224 8.06 2.09 5.47
C GLY A 224 8.46 0.79 6.16
N VAL A 225 7.56 0.14 6.90
CA VAL A 225 7.92 -1.06 7.65
C VAL A 225 7.77 -2.31 6.78
N LEU A 226 6.57 -2.61 6.26
CA LEU A 226 6.32 -3.86 5.55
C LEU A 226 7.12 -3.97 4.25
N PHE A 227 7.09 -2.93 3.41
CA PHE A 227 7.69 -3.00 2.07
C PHE A 227 9.16 -2.57 2.04
N THR A 228 9.67 -1.94 3.09
CA THR A 228 11.02 -1.35 3.06
C THR A 228 11.89 -1.77 4.24
N ALA A 229 11.57 -1.39 5.47
CA ALA A 229 12.45 -1.60 6.62
C ALA A 229 12.62 -3.08 7.00
N LEU A 230 11.57 -3.89 6.95
CA LEU A 230 11.67 -5.33 7.24
C LEU A 230 12.54 -6.07 6.19
N PRO A 231 12.30 -5.94 4.87
CA PRO A 231 13.20 -6.54 3.88
C PRO A 231 14.66 -6.10 4.05
N LEU A 232 14.89 -4.80 4.23
CA LEU A 232 16.24 -4.26 4.45
C LEU A 232 16.89 -4.79 5.73
N ALA A 233 16.12 -4.93 6.81
CA ALA A 233 16.62 -5.50 8.06
C ALA A 233 17.06 -6.95 7.92
N GLY A 234 16.29 -7.73 7.17
CA GLY A 234 16.67 -9.11 6.87
C GLY A 234 17.95 -9.18 6.05
N ALA A 235 18.06 -8.37 5.00
CA ALA A 235 19.25 -8.28 4.16
C ALA A 235 20.47 -7.75 4.92
N ALA A 236 20.30 -6.69 5.73
CA ALA A 236 21.40 -6.10 6.51
C ALA A 236 21.94 -7.04 7.61
N ARG A 237 21.13 -7.99 8.05
CA ARG A 237 21.48 -9.01 9.05
C ARG A 237 21.82 -10.36 8.44
N GLU A 238 21.97 -10.41 7.11
CA GLU A 238 22.31 -11.60 6.35
C GLU A 238 21.37 -12.79 6.60
N TYR A 239 20.08 -12.52 6.89
CA TYR A 239 19.08 -13.58 7.04
C TYR A 239 18.77 -14.20 5.68
N SER A 240 18.51 -15.52 5.67
CA SER A 240 18.14 -16.21 4.44
C SER A 240 16.87 -15.60 3.82
N THR A 241 16.76 -15.69 2.49
CA THR A 241 15.56 -15.26 1.75
C THR A 241 14.29 -15.88 2.32
N ILE A 242 14.35 -17.14 2.79
CA ILE A 242 13.23 -17.83 3.43
C ILE A 242 12.83 -17.11 4.72
N THR A 243 13.78 -16.71 5.56
CA THR A 243 13.50 -15.99 6.81
C THR A 243 12.85 -14.62 6.53
N ILE A 244 13.34 -13.88 5.54
CA ILE A 244 12.76 -12.60 5.12
C ILE A 244 11.34 -12.81 4.61
N THR A 245 11.14 -13.80 3.75
CA THR A 245 9.83 -14.17 3.22
C THR A 245 8.85 -14.54 4.33
N MET A 246 9.28 -15.36 5.30
CA MET A 246 8.45 -15.74 6.44
C MET A 246 8.06 -14.53 7.29
N ALA A 247 8.96 -13.59 7.53
CA ALA A 247 8.67 -12.37 8.28
C ALA A 247 7.55 -11.54 7.60
N ILE A 248 7.64 -11.36 6.29
CA ILE A 248 6.63 -10.64 5.50
C ILE A 248 5.33 -11.42 5.45
N ALA A 249 5.38 -12.74 5.28
CA ALA A 249 4.20 -13.60 5.29
C ALA A 249 3.50 -13.58 6.65
N LEU A 250 4.25 -13.63 7.75
CA LEU A 250 3.71 -13.53 9.11
C LEU A 250 3.05 -12.17 9.35
N MET A 251 3.74 -11.07 9.00
CA MET A 251 3.16 -9.73 9.15
C MET A 251 1.85 -9.60 8.37
N SER A 252 1.86 -9.97 7.09
CA SER A 252 0.69 -9.85 6.22
C SER A 252 -0.43 -10.84 6.59
N GLY A 253 -0.09 -12.07 6.94
CA GLY A 253 -1.06 -13.09 7.35
C GLY A 253 -1.76 -12.72 8.65
N VAL A 254 -0.99 -12.27 9.65
CA VAL A 254 -1.55 -11.79 10.93
C VAL A 254 -2.39 -10.53 10.72
N GLU A 255 -1.96 -9.59 9.83
CA GLU A 255 -2.76 -8.43 9.46
C GLU A 255 -4.15 -8.85 8.99
N ILE A 256 -4.26 -9.80 8.05
CA ILE A 256 -5.55 -10.25 7.51
C ILE A 256 -6.43 -10.84 8.60
N VAL A 257 -5.87 -11.74 9.42
CA VAL A 257 -6.61 -12.40 10.49
C VAL A 257 -7.14 -11.36 11.49
N VAL A 258 -6.28 -10.47 11.96
CA VAL A 258 -6.65 -9.44 12.94
C VAL A 258 -7.62 -8.42 12.32
N LEU A 259 -7.44 -8.03 11.07
CA LEU A 259 -8.34 -7.11 10.36
C LEU A 259 -9.75 -7.68 10.26
N SER A 260 -9.90 -8.99 10.05
CA SER A 260 -11.20 -9.67 10.04
C SER A 260 -11.94 -9.60 11.38
N LEU A 261 -11.20 -9.45 12.48
CA LEU A 261 -11.71 -9.34 13.85
C LEU A 261 -11.75 -7.90 14.37
N ALA A 262 -11.09 -6.97 13.69
CA ALA A 262 -10.88 -5.59 14.16
C ALA A 262 -12.19 -4.86 14.47
N TYR A 263 -13.26 -5.12 13.69
CA TYR A 263 -14.57 -4.52 13.94
C TYR A 263 -15.13 -4.89 15.33
N ARG A 264 -14.90 -6.13 15.80
CA ARG A 264 -15.34 -6.55 17.14
C ARG A 264 -14.60 -5.78 18.22
N PHE A 265 -13.28 -5.62 18.07
CA PHE A 265 -12.47 -4.86 19.02
C PHE A 265 -12.86 -3.37 19.04
N ILE A 266 -13.00 -2.75 17.88
CA ILE A 266 -13.41 -1.35 17.75
C ILE A 266 -14.77 -1.11 18.42
N ARG A 267 -15.72 -2.04 18.27
CA ARG A 267 -17.05 -1.93 18.88
C ARG A 267 -17.00 -1.97 20.41
N HIS A 268 -16.07 -2.70 21.01
CA HIS A 268 -15.98 -2.86 22.46
C HIS A 268 -15.10 -1.80 23.12
N THR A 269 -13.97 -1.44 22.50
CA THR A 269 -12.96 -0.57 23.11
C THR A 269 -12.94 0.85 22.52
N GLY A 270 -13.60 1.04 21.38
CA GLY A 270 -13.60 2.30 20.65
C GLY A 270 -12.42 2.46 19.70
N VAL A 271 -12.65 3.22 18.63
CA VAL A 271 -11.71 3.47 17.53
C VAL A 271 -10.37 4.06 18.00
N VAL A 272 -10.43 5.04 18.90
CA VAL A 272 -9.24 5.75 19.39
C VAL A 272 -8.34 4.83 20.23
N ALA A 273 -8.93 4.02 21.11
CA ALA A 273 -8.18 3.08 21.94
C ALA A 273 -7.46 2.02 21.11
N VAL A 274 -8.14 1.46 20.09
CA VAL A 274 -7.54 0.51 19.14
C VAL A 274 -6.38 1.15 18.41
N LEU A 275 -6.53 2.38 17.93
CA LEU A 275 -5.48 3.08 17.19
C LEU A 275 -4.24 3.36 18.05
N ILE A 276 -4.44 3.84 19.29
CA ILE A 276 -3.34 4.09 20.24
C ILE A 276 -2.62 2.78 20.54
N ALA A 277 -3.36 1.70 20.85
CA ALA A 277 -2.78 0.38 21.12
C ALA A 277 -1.98 -0.13 19.91
N SER A 278 -2.48 0.09 18.69
CA SER A 278 -1.80 -0.29 17.46
C SER A 278 -0.46 0.42 17.30
N PHE A 279 -0.43 1.74 17.45
CA PHE A 279 0.84 2.48 17.35
C PHE A 279 1.80 2.17 18.50
N ALA A 280 1.30 1.96 19.71
CA ALA A 280 2.11 1.56 20.86
C ALA A 280 2.74 0.16 20.65
N LEU A 281 1.97 -0.79 20.10
CA LEU A 281 2.50 -2.11 19.76
C LEU A 281 3.55 -2.02 18.65
N GLY A 282 3.29 -1.23 17.61
CA GLY A 282 4.27 -0.97 16.54
C GLY A 282 5.55 -0.34 17.07
N MET A 283 5.45 0.63 17.99
CA MET A 283 6.60 1.23 18.67
C MET A 283 7.41 0.17 19.43
N LEU A 284 6.75 -0.70 20.20
CA LEU A 284 7.41 -1.78 20.92
C LEU A 284 8.17 -2.72 19.96
N CYS A 285 7.52 -3.12 18.84
CA CYS A 285 8.14 -3.98 17.84
C CYS A 285 9.36 -3.31 17.20
N ALA A 286 9.27 -2.02 16.84
CA ALA A 286 10.40 -1.27 16.30
C ALA A 286 11.55 -1.17 17.31
N THR A 287 11.25 -0.93 18.58
CA THR A 287 12.27 -0.91 19.66
C THR A 287 12.95 -2.27 19.81
N LEU A 288 12.19 -3.37 19.79
CA LEU A 288 12.76 -4.72 19.85
C LEU A 288 13.68 -5.00 18.65
N LEU A 289 13.29 -4.61 17.46
CA LEU A 289 14.11 -4.77 16.26
C LEU A 289 15.35 -3.88 16.26
N ALA A 290 15.31 -2.71 16.88
CA ALA A 290 16.48 -1.85 17.06
C ALA A 290 17.50 -2.47 18.03
N LEU A 291 17.04 -3.09 19.12
CA LEU A 291 17.89 -3.51 20.23
C LEU A 291 18.35 -4.98 20.16
N ILE A 292 17.51 -5.86 19.59
CA ILE A 292 17.75 -7.31 19.64
C ILE A 292 17.86 -7.87 18.20
N PRO A 293 19.07 -8.02 17.66
CA PRO A 293 19.29 -8.50 16.30
C PRO A 293 19.26 -10.04 16.21
N SER A 294 18.12 -10.67 16.54
CA SER A 294 17.95 -12.12 16.41
C SER A 294 16.87 -12.48 15.40
N ALA A 295 17.00 -13.62 14.71
CA ALA A 295 16.02 -14.10 13.76
C ALA A 295 14.65 -14.35 14.42
N THR A 296 14.64 -14.85 15.66
CA THR A 296 13.40 -15.07 16.42
C THR A 296 12.70 -13.73 16.70
N THR A 297 13.44 -12.74 17.21
CA THR A 297 12.90 -11.37 17.42
C THR A 297 12.36 -10.79 16.12
N TYR A 298 13.06 -10.99 15.00
CA TYR A 298 12.67 -10.52 13.70
C TYR A 298 11.32 -11.11 13.27
N LEU A 299 11.13 -12.43 13.40
CA LEU A 299 9.87 -13.10 13.05
C LEU A 299 8.73 -12.72 13.99
N VAL A 300 8.97 -12.72 15.30
CA VAL A 300 7.94 -12.36 16.29
C VAL A 300 7.52 -10.91 16.16
N ALA A 301 8.47 -9.99 16.04
CA ALA A 301 8.17 -8.57 15.85
C ALA A 301 7.42 -8.33 14.53
N SER A 302 7.74 -9.05 13.44
CA SER A 302 7.01 -8.97 12.19
C SER A 302 5.55 -9.41 12.36
N ALA A 303 5.28 -10.51 13.05
CA ALA A 303 3.92 -10.95 13.34
C ALA A 303 3.14 -9.90 14.16
N LEU A 304 3.76 -9.33 15.19
CA LEU A 304 3.16 -8.29 16.03
C LEU A 304 2.97 -6.96 15.28
N PHE A 305 3.85 -6.61 14.36
CA PHE A 305 3.62 -5.50 13.43
C PHE A 305 2.36 -5.72 12.56
N GLY A 306 2.05 -6.97 12.18
CA GLY A 306 0.81 -7.31 11.51
C GLY A 306 -0.43 -6.95 12.33
N VAL A 307 -0.40 -7.19 13.66
CA VAL A 307 -1.47 -6.73 14.58
C VAL A 307 -1.56 -5.21 14.61
N SER A 308 -0.41 -4.53 14.73
CA SER A 308 -0.32 -3.07 14.72
C SER A 308 -0.91 -2.48 13.42
N LEU A 309 -0.50 -3.01 12.28
CA LEU A 309 -0.96 -2.54 10.97
C LEU A 309 -2.46 -2.78 10.77
N ALA A 310 -2.98 -3.94 11.19
CA ALA A 310 -4.41 -4.26 11.11
C ALA A 310 -5.28 -3.28 11.91
N GLY A 311 -4.88 -2.98 13.15
CA GLY A 311 -5.61 -2.04 13.99
C GLY A 311 -5.57 -0.62 13.45
N ALA A 312 -4.44 -0.15 12.91
CA ALA A 312 -4.32 1.13 12.23
C ALA A 312 -5.19 1.16 10.96
N THR A 313 -5.10 0.14 10.10
CA THR A 313 -5.87 0.03 8.85
C THR A 313 -7.38 0.05 9.10
N ALA A 314 -7.86 -0.58 10.17
CA ALA A 314 -9.29 -0.59 10.53
C ALA A 314 -9.77 0.72 11.15
N SER A 315 -8.93 1.38 11.95
CA SER A 315 -9.33 2.53 12.77
C SER A 315 -9.19 3.87 12.06
N LEU A 316 -8.14 4.05 11.26
CA LEU A 316 -7.81 5.33 10.61
C LEU A 316 -8.90 5.85 9.69
N PRO A 317 -9.48 5.06 8.77
CA PRO A 317 -10.54 5.56 7.90
C PRO A 317 -11.75 6.08 8.69
N VAL A 318 -12.14 5.34 9.74
CA VAL A 318 -13.28 5.70 10.59
C VAL A 318 -13.01 7.02 11.31
N MET A 319 -11.83 7.15 11.92
CA MET A 319 -11.49 8.35 12.68
C MET A 319 -11.29 9.57 11.78
N VAL A 320 -10.64 9.41 10.62
CA VAL A 320 -10.37 10.51 9.69
C VAL A 320 -11.65 10.99 9.03
N VAL A 321 -12.52 10.08 8.58
CA VAL A 321 -13.82 10.44 7.99
C VAL A 321 -14.70 11.17 8.99
N ALA A 322 -14.70 10.78 10.27
CA ALA A 322 -15.41 11.50 11.32
C ALA A 322 -14.94 12.97 11.47
N GLN A 323 -13.68 13.29 11.18
CA GLN A 323 -13.10 14.64 11.30
C GLN A 323 -13.19 15.47 10.00
N VAL A 324 -13.07 14.82 8.84
CA VAL A 324 -12.99 15.49 7.51
C VAL A 324 -14.34 15.48 6.79
N GLY A 325 -15.27 14.64 7.26
CA GLY A 325 -16.61 14.44 6.68
C GLY A 325 -16.62 13.34 5.61
N GLU A 326 -17.81 12.74 5.39
CA GLU A 326 -18.07 11.65 4.44
C GLU A 326 -18.12 12.13 2.97
N SER A 327 -17.81 13.38 2.69
CA SER A 327 -17.83 13.93 1.34
C SER A 327 -16.75 13.28 0.46
N SER A 328 -16.98 13.26 -0.85
CA SER A 328 -15.96 12.82 -1.82
C SER A 328 -14.64 13.58 -1.70
N ALA A 329 -14.69 14.85 -1.29
CA ALA A 329 -13.51 15.67 -1.00
C ALA A 329 -12.77 15.21 0.26
N GLY A 330 -13.50 14.80 1.31
CA GLY A 330 -12.92 14.24 2.54
C GLY A 330 -12.19 12.94 2.28
N LEU A 331 -12.82 12.01 1.55
CA LEU A 331 -12.21 10.74 1.14
C LEU A 331 -10.98 10.96 0.24
N ALA A 332 -11.01 11.94 -0.66
CA ALA A 332 -9.86 12.28 -1.48
C ALA A 332 -8.68 12.80 -0.64
N LYS A 333 -8.93 13.67 0.35
CA LYS A 333 -7.91 14.16 1.29
C LYS A 333 -7.29 13.00 2.08
N PHE A 334 -8.10 12.07 2.58
CA PHE A 334 -7.63 10.86 3.26
C PHE A 334 -6.68 10.05 2.38
N ARG A 335 -7.10 9.75 1.14
CA ARG A 335 -6.30 8.96 0.20
C ARG A 335 -4.97 9.62 -0.16
N ILE A 336 -4.97 10.93 -0.41
CA ILE A 336 -3.75 11.67 -0.71
C ILE A 336 -2.80 11.63 0.49
N SER A 337 -3.31 11.86 1.71
CA SER A 337 -2.50 11.80 2.92
C SER A 337 -1.93 10.41 3.16
N ALA A 338 -2.74 9.37 3.01
CA ALA A 338 -2.32 7.97 3.07
C ALA A 338 -1.22 7.67 2.04
N GLY A 339 -1.41 8.08 0.79
CA GLY A 339 -0.40 7.94 -0.28
C GLY A 339 0.91 8.65 0.03
N ILE A 340 0.86 9.88 0.58
CA ILE A 340 2.05 10.59 1.05
C ILE A 340 2.74 9.80 2.16
N GLY A 341 2.00 9.22 3.10
CA GLY A 341 2.53 8.38 4.16
C GLY A 341 3.25 7.15 3.64
N LEU A 342 2.61 6.44 2.69
CA LEU A 342 3.19 5.28 2.03
C LEU A 342 4.55 5.62 1.37
N LEU A 343 4.59 6.73 0.63
CA LEU A 343 5.78 7.20 -0.07
C LEU A 343 6.87 7.67 0.88
N ALA A 344 6.51 8.52 1.86
CA ALA A 344 7.43 8.99 2.88
C ALA A 344 8.05 7.82 3.66
N GLY A 345 7.23 6.78 3.94
CA GLY A 345 7.71 5.55 4.55
C GLY A 345 8.69 4.80 3.67
N SER A 346 8.30 4.49 2.43
CA SER A 346 9.14 3.69 1.53
C SER A 346 10.44 4.40 1.18
N VAL A 347 10.37 5.66 0.76
CA VAL A 347 11.57 6.43 0.37
C VAL A 347 12.41 6.78 1.60
N GLY A 348 11.76 7.28 2.66
CA GLY A 348 12.44 7.70 3.89
C GLY A 348 13.20 6.55 4.55
N CYS A 349 12.55 5.38 4.70
CA CYS A 349 13.21 4.21 5.30
C CYS A 349 14.38 3.70 4.45
N ALA A 350 14.24 3.69 3.11
CA ALA A 350 15.31 3.24 2.22
C ALA A 350 16.54 4.18 2.27
N VAL A 351 16.32 5.50 2.27
CA VAL A 351 17.40 6.50 2.32
C VAL A 351 18.05 6.54 3.69
N LEU A 352 17.24 6.53 4.75
CA LEU A 352 17.75 6.60 6.12
C LEU A 352 18.53 5.34 6.50
N GLU A 353 18.06 4.14 6.08
CA GLU A 353 18.81 2.91 6.31
C GLU A 353 20.24 3.01 5.73
N ALA A 354 20.35 3.51 4.51
CA ALA A 354 21.67 3.67 3.87
C ALA A 354 22.58 4.72 4.56
N GLN A 355 22.01 5.66 5.31
CA GLN A 355 22.77 6.73 5.99
C GLN A 355 23.08 6.42 7.45
N ILE A 356 22.12 5.91 8.20
CA ILE A 356 22.21 5.74 9.66
C ILE A 356 22.19 4.28 10.11
N GLY A 357 21.98 3.35 9.17
CA GLY A 357 21.89 1.91 9.43
C GLY A 357 20.55 1.45 10.02
N ILE A 358 20.36 0.13 10.04
CA ILE A 358 19.06 -0.49 10.32
C ILE A 358 18.58 -0.32 11.76
N ALA A 359 19.49 -0.35 12.75
CA ALA A 359 19.12 -0.19 14.16
C ALA A 359 18.61 1.24 14.45
N ALA A 360 19.31 2.26 13.94
CA ALA A 360 18.90 3.65 14.10
C ALA A 360 17.60 3.95 13.31
N LEU A 361 17.40 3.31 12.16
CA LEU A 361 16.14 3.40 11.41
C LEU A 361 14.96 2.89 12.27
N PHE A 362 15.07 1.71 12.89
CA PHE A 362 13.99 1.20 13.74
C PHE A 362 13.77 2.04 14.99
N ALA A 363 14.82 2.62 15.58
CA ALA A 363 14.66 3.58 16.67
C ALA A 363 13.89 4.83 16.22
N LEU A 364 14.16 5.34 15.02
CA LEU A 364 13.40 6.47 14.45
C LEU A 364 11.94 6.09 14.17
N ILE A 365 11.67 4.90 13.62
CA ILE A 365 10.31 4.37 13.42
C ILE A 365 9.58 4.31 14.76
N ALA A 366 10.23 3.85 15.85
CA ALA A 366 9.63 3.82 17.17
C ALA A 366 9.23 5.23 17.67
N ILE A 367 10.07 6.24 17.43
CA ILE A 367 9.77 7.64 17.77
C ILE A 367 8.57 8.16 16.97
N VAL A 368 8.52 7.88 15.67
CA VAL A 368 7.39 8.29 14.81
C VAL A 368 6.09 7.65 15.30
N LEU A 369 6.11 6.37 15.66
CA LEU A 369 4.93 5.66 16.17
C LEU A 369 4.49 6.13 17.55
N LEU A 370 5.44 6.50 18.43
CA LEU A 370 5.13 7.15 19.71
C LEU A 370 4.41 8.48 19.47
N GLY A 371 4.95 9.33 18.60
CA GLY A 371 4.32 10.60 18.21
C GLY A 371 2.91 10.39 17.62
N SER A 372 2.73 9.34 16.80
CA SER A 372 1.44 8.99 16.22
C SER A 372 0.43 8.53 17.27
N ALA A 373 0.86 7.75 18.27
CA ALA A 373 0.02 7.34 19.41
C ALA A 373 -0.42 8.55 20.25
N GLN A 374 0.49 9.48 20.53
CA GLN A 374 0.18 10.72 21.24
C GLN A 374 -0.80 11.59 20.44
N LEU A 375 -0.58 11.74 19.14
CA LEU A 375 -1.46 12.49 18.26
C LEU A 375 -2.86 11.88 18.21
N ALA A 376 -2.97 10.54 18.15
CA ALA A 376 -4.24 9.82 18.20
C ALA A 376 -4.98 10.08 19.52
N HIS A 377 -4.26 10.12 20.65
CA HIS A 377 -4.83 10.48 21.95
C HIS A 377 -5.39 11.91 21.97
N ILE A 378 -4.63 12.88 21.44
CA ILE A 378 -5.05 14.29 21.38
C ILE A 378 -6.31 14.45 20.53
N VAL A 379 -6.33 13.83 19.34
CA VAL A 379 -7.50 13.87 18.44
C VAL A 379 -8.70 13.20 19.10
N GLY A 380 -8.51 12.06 19.75
CA GLY A 380 -9.58 11.35 20.47
C GLY A 380 -10.21 12.18 21.59
N ARG A 381 -9.39 12.89 22.37
CA ARG A 381 -9.92 13.80 23.42
C ARG A 381 -10.75 14.94 22.86
N ARG A 382 -10.37 15.48 21.71
CA ARG A 382 -11.16 16.52 21.03
C ARG A 382 -12.50 15.99 20.51
N MET A 383 -12.52 14.76 19.97
CA MET A 383 -13.76 14.11 19.52
C MET A 383 -14.74 13.83 20.66
N ALA A 384 -14.25 13.59 21.87
CA ALA A 384 -15.09 13.35 23.04
C ALA A 384 -15.64 14.66 23.67
N ALA A 385 -15.06 15.81 23.32
CA ALA A 385 -15.46 17.12 23.83
C ALA A 385 -16.45 17.86 22.91
N THR A 386 -16.67 17.35 21.69
CA THR A 386 -17.69 17.85 20.74
C THR A 386 -18.92 16.95 20.75
#